data_7eb2ddcac1e749e2d89f9ab909a515c2
#
_entry.id   7eb2ddcac1e749e2d89f9ab909a515c2
#
_cell.length_a   1.000
_cell.length_b   1.000
_cell.length_c   1.000
_cell.angle_alpha   90.00
_cell.angle_beta   90.00
_cell.angle_gamma   90.00
#
_symmetry.space_group_name_H-M   'P 1'
#
loop_
_entity.id
_entity.type
_entity.pdbx_description
1 polymer ?
#
loop_
_entity_poly.entity_id
_entity_poly.type
_entity_poly.pdbx_seq_one_letter_code
_entity_poly.pdbx_strand_id
1 'polypeptide(L)'
;MTQALNTVQVSALPNLYPGFVHFSLRSLVQGSRSPCTLRLEAYSSASQRLRLVVAQEAGARLEDDWLARLLQAGIHHGYIAQDDLDRFQEYLRSQASRLLASAPHDSELQYCLIYEQALCALKGAMLEPRNGRRLASGVATVRQLLDLAWRDDRARQGLLKVMTSDGRLAKHCLNVCLLGLGVARDQGWTRQETENLGLALFFHDLGLAEQPGGADCSLLEPTAAEPGLRQHPQLSGDFLGAVPDLAPEVVETVCNHHEYLDGSGYPQGLKAPALSRGARLARIVDYYETATAGRGDCQGLSPFEALLRLGQEMKDQVDQELLQALVRFLGNV
;
A
#
# COMPACT_ATOMS: atom_id res chain seq x y z
N MET A 1 28.84 20.20 21.46
CA MET A 1 28.58 20.91 20.19
C MET A 1 27.61 20.06 19.38
N THR A 2 26.34 20.34 19.53
CA THR A 2 25.21 19.63 18.91
C THR A 2 24.94 20.33 17.57
N GLN A 3 25.51 19.80 16.48
CA GLN A 3 25.10 20.26 15.15
C GLN A 3 23.71 19.68 14.84
N ALA A 4 22.78 20.58 14.63
CA ALA A 4 21.44 20.29 14.16
C ALA A 4 21.53 19.46 12.85
N LEU A 5 21.05 18.21 12.91
CA LEU A 5 20.72 17.45 11.73
C LEU A 5 19.54 18.16 11.08
N ASN A 6 19.82 18.89 10.00
CA ASN A 6 18.76 19.36 9.11
C ASN A 6 17.95 18.14 8.66
N THR A 7 16.69 18.10 9.04
CA THR A 7 15.70 17.20 8.50
C THR A 7 15.59 17.47 7.01
N VAL A 8 16.35 16.74 6.21
CA VAL A 8 16.07 16.62 4.78
C VAL A 8 14.74 15.87 4.71
N GLN A 9 13.69 16.55 4.30
CA GLN A 9 12.47 15.89 3.86
C GLN A 9 12.87 14.86 2.82
N VAL A 10 12.69 13.59 3.14
CA VAL A 10 12.87 12.48 2.20
C VAL A 10 11.66 12.53 1.26
N SER A 11 11.72 13.43 0.27
CA SER A 11 10.87 13.39 -0.90
C SER A 11 11.04 12.03 -1.57
N ALA A 12 9.98 11.53 -2.20
CA ALA A 12 9.93 10.26 -2.92
C ALA A 12 11.10 10.14 -3.92
N LEU A 13 12.24 9.66 -3.43
CA LEU A 13 13.39 9.37 -4.27
C LEU A 13 13.24 7.96 -4.84
N PRO A 14 13.61 7.74 -6.12
CA PRO A 14 13.67 6.44 -6.74
C PRO A 14 14.45 5.47 -5.85
N ASN A 15 14.25 4.18 -6.05
CA ASN A 15 14.88 3.12 -5.22
C ASN A 15 16.40 3.35 -5.14
N LEU A 16 16.82 4.15 -4.17
CA LEU A 16 18.20 4.64 -4.02
C LEU A 16 19.20 3.49 -3.82
N TYR A 17 18.67 2.31 -3.45
CA TYR A 17 19.49 1.15 -3.12
C TYR A 17 18.95 -0.09 -3.84
N PRO A 18 19.32 -0.32 -5.11
CA PRO A 18 18.98 -1.54 -5.82
C PRO A 18 19.36 -2.79 -5.02
N GLY A 19 18.48 -3.78 -4.98
CA GLY A 19 18.68 -5.01 -4.19
C GLY A 19 18.27 -4.91 -2.72
N PHE A 20 17.71 -3.76 -2.30
CA PHE A 20 17.20 -3.58 -0.94
C PHE A 20 15.73 -3.17 -0.93
N VAL A 21 15.04 -3.60 0.12
CA VAL A 21 13.63 -3.24 0.41
C VAL A 21 13.60 -2.46 1.72
N HIS A 22 12.97 -1.29 1.71
CA HIS A 22 12.76 -0.51 2.92
C HIS A 22 11.57 -1.08 3.72
N PHE A 23 11.60 -0.88 5.03
CA PHE A 23 10.53 -1.25 5.95
C PHE A 23 10.40 -0.22 7.08
N SER A 24 9.26 -0.20 7.78
CA SER A 24 9.05 0.65 8.94
C SER A 24 9.72 0.08 10.19
N LEU A 25 10.57 0.85 10.88
CA LEU A 25 11.18 0.43 12.16
C LEU A 25 10.12 0.19 13.25
N ARG A 26 8.92 0.78 13.14
CA ARG A 26 7.81 0.53 14.07
C ARG A 26 7.28 -0.90 14.02
N SER A 27 7.61 -1.65 12.96
CA SER A 27 7.25 -3.07 12.85
C SER A 27 8.24 -4.02 13.50
N LEU A 28 9.30 -3.52 14.12
CA LEU A 28 10.22 -4.32 14.91
C LEU A 28 9.72 -4.48 16.35
N VAL A 29 9.76 -5.70 16.86
CA VAL A 29 9.32 -6.00 18.22
C VAL A 29 10.52 -6.00 19.16
N GLN A 30 10.50 -5.11 20.13
CA GLN A 30 11.52 -5.00 21.16
C GLN A 30 11.74 -6.34 21.88
N GLY A 31 12.99 -6.65 22.19
CA GLY A 31 13.37 -7.90 22.84
C GLY A 31 13.36 -9.15 21.93
N SER A 32 12.81 -9.05 20.70
CA SER A 32 12.88 -10.14 19.73
C SER A 32 14.26 -10.22 19.08
N ARG A 33 14.49 -11.26 18.26
CA ARG A 33 15.70 -11.38 17.44
C ARG A 33 15.47 -10.82 16.05
N SER A 34 16.47 -10.11 15.50
CA SER A 34 16.42 -9.64 14.12
C SER A 34 16.31 -10.83 13.16
N PRO A 35 15.33 -10.84 12.25
CA PRO A 35 15.15 -11.94 11.30
C PRO A 35 16.27 -12.00 10.23
N CYS A 36 16.87 -10.85 9.95
CA CYS A 36 17.88 -10.65 8.90
C CYS A 36 18.78 -9.47 9.27
N THR A 37 19.79 -9.20 8.45
CA THR A 37 20.65 -8.03 8.63
C THR A 37 19.90 -6.76 8.29
N LEU A 38 19.72 -5.89 9.29
CA LEU A 38 19.05 -4.59 9.15
C LEU A 38 20.07 -3.50 8.84
N ARG A 39 19.72 -2.62 7.91
CA ARG A 39 20.56 -1.49 7.51
C ARG A 39 19.80 -0.18 7.68
N LEU A 40 20.56 0.89 7.94
CA LEU A 40 20.04 2.24 8.03
C LEU A 40 20.80 3.13 7.07
N GLU A 41 20.19 4.22 6.67
CA GLU A 41 20.88 5.28 5.95
C GLU A 41 21.78 6.07 6.88
N ALA A 42 23.01 6.24 6.48
CA ALA A 42 23.97 7.10 7.18
C ALA A 42 24.69 8.01 6.19
N TYR A 43 24.86 9.27 6.58
CA TYR A 43 25.64 10.21 5.80
C TYR A 43 27.13 9.94 5.99
N SER A 44 27.84 9.70 4.90
CA SER A 44 29.29 9.55 4.90
C SER A 44 29.96 10.88 4.60
N SER A 45 30.63 11.47 5.60
CA SER A 45 31.40 12.72 5.43
C SER A 45 32.54 12.57 4.44
N ALA A 46 33.13 11.36 4.32
CA ALA A 46 34.22 11.08 3.39
C ALA A 46 33.76 11.07 1.91
N SER A 47 32.55 10.56 1.62
CA SER A 47 32.01 10.50 0.25
C SER A 47 30.96 11.58 -0.04
N GLN A 48 30.55 12.36 0.97
CA GLN A 48 29.45 13.34 0.92
C GLN A 48 28.14 12.75 0.37
N ARG A 49 27.86 11.46 0.66
CA ARG A 49 26.68 10.73 0.18
C ARG A 49 26.05 9.92 1.29
N LEU A 50 24.73 9.70 1.16
CA LEU A 50 24.02 8.69 1.94
C LEU A 50 24.45 7.30 1.49
N ARG A 51 24.61 6.38 2.44
CA ARG A 51 24.87 4.96 2.19
C ARG A 51 24.18 4.09 3.22
N LEU A 52 23.91 2.84 2.87
CA LEU A 52 23.42 1.85 3.82
C LEU A 52 24.57 1.33 4.69
N VAL A 53 24.36 1.37 5.99
CA VAL A 53 25.27 0.79 6.99
C VAL A 53 24.52 -0.30 7.76
N VAL A 54 25.24 -1.36 8.14
CA VAL A 54 24.67 -2.40 9.00
C VAL A 54 24.41 -1.79 10.38
N ALA A 55 23.16 -1.84 10.80
CA ALA A 55 22.71 -1.36 12.10
C ALA A 55 22.47 -2.53 13.07
N GLN A 56 22.08 -3.70 12.54
CA GLN A 56 21.83 -4.89 13.33
C GLN A 56 22.09 -6.14 12.48
N GLU A 57 22.85 -7.07 13.02
CA GLU A 57 23.09 -8.34 12.35
C GLU A 57 21.92 -9.31 12.49
N ALA A 58 21.79 -10.25 11.54
CA ALA A 58 20.82 -11.32 11.62
C ALA A 58 20.96 -12.12 12.93
N GLY A 59 19.85 -12.40 13.62
CA GLY A 59 19.80 -13.15 14.88
C GLY A 59 20.18 -12.34 16.13
N ALA A 60 20.68 -11.13 15.99
CA ALA A 60 20.97 -10.26 17.13
C ALA A 60 19.69 -9.83 17.85
N ARG A 61 19.77 -9.62 19.17
CA ARG A 61 18.63 -9.16 19.97
C ARG A 61 18.36 -7.68 19.68
N LEU A 62 17.10 -7.35 19.46
CA LEU A 62 16.61 -5.97 19.31
C LEU A 62 16.41 -5.36 20.71
N GLU A 63 17.44 -4.67 21.19
CA GLU A 63 17.41 -4.07 22.52
C GLU A 63 16.39 -2.91 22.58
N ASP A 64 15.72 -2.77 23.72
CA ASP A 64 14.59 -1.86 23.87
C ASP A 64 14.97 -0.40 23.59
N ASP A 65 16.09 0.06 24.13
CA ASP A 65 16.53 1.44 23.96
C ASP A 65 17.18 1.70 22.60
N TRP A 66 17.63 0.68 21.86
CA TRP A 66 18.14 0.85 20.50
C TRP A 66 17.06 1.36 19.56
N LEU A 67 15.91 0.68 19.51
CA LEU A 67 14.78 1.07 18.67
C LEU A 67 14.20 2.43 19.08
N ALA A 68 14.02 2.65 20.37
CA ALA A 68 13.50 3.91 20.89
C ALA A 68 14.41 5.11 20.51
N ARG A 69 15.74 4.95 20.61
CA ARG A 69 16.70 6.01 20.23
C ARG A 69 16.62 6.32 18.74
N LEU A 70 16.45 5.32 17.87
CA LEU A 70 16.32 5.56 16.42
C LEU A 70 15.06 6.37 16.12
N LEU A 71 13.91 5.96 16.67
CA LEU A 71 12.65 6.66 16.47
C LEU A 71 12.67 8.09 17.01
N GLN A 72 13.29 8.32 18.18
CA GLN A 72 13.49 9.66 18.75
C GLN A 72 14.41 10.53 17.92
N ALA A 73 15.40 9.91 17.24
CA ALA A 73 16.28 10.61 16.30
C ALA A 73 15.61 10.87 14.93
N GLY A 74 14.33 10.53 14.76
CA GLY A 74 13.60 10.73 13.51
C GLY A 74 13.90 9.69 12.44
N ILE A 75 14.56 8.58 12.79
CA ILE A 75 14.83 7.48 11.87
C ILE A 75 13.65 6.52 11.94
N HIS A 76 12.81 6.51 10.90
CA HIS A 76 11.58 5.72 10.87
C HIS A 76 11.65 4.50 9.95
N HIS A 77 12.65 4.42 9.09
CA HIS A 77 12.80 3.37 8.08
C HIS A 77 14.15 2.69 8.18
N GLY A 78 14.14 1.39 7.92
CA GLY A 78 15.30 0.55 7.73
C GLY A 78 15.25 -0.16 6.38
N TYR A 79 16.30 -0.89 6.05
CA TYR A 79 16.44 -1.63 4.79
C TYR A 79 16.89 -3.05 5.06
N ILE A 80 16.32 -3.98 4.32
CA ILE A 80 16.72 -5.39 4.25
C ILE A 80 17.10 -5.76 2.83
N ALA A 81 17.91 -6.79 2.62
CA ALA A 81 18.15 -7.32 1.29
C ALA A 81 16.83 -7.90 0.71
N GLN A 82 16.66 -7.82 -0.61
CA GLN A 82 15.48 -8.38 -1.29
C GLN A 82 15.35 -9.88 -1.02
N ASP A 83 16.47 -10.61 -0.96
CA ASP A 83 16.51 -12.04 -0.66
C ASP A 83 16.02 -12.39 0.76
N ASP A 84 16.03 -11.43 1.67
CA ASP A 84 15.56 -11.59 3.04
C ASP A 84 14.06 -11.28 3.21
N LEU A 85 13.37 -10.84 2.15
CA LEU A 85 11.97 -10.38 2.23
C LEU A 85 11.04 -11.45 2.80
N ASP A 86 11.17 -12.71 2.36
CA ASP A 86 10.33 -13.81 2.85
C ASP A 86 10.57 -14.11 4.33
N ARG A 87 11.84 -14.06 4.76
CA ARG A 87 12.21 -14.24 6.16
C ARG A 87 11.69 -13.11 7.04
N PHE A 88 11.73 -11.89 6.52
CA PHE A 88 11.19 -10.73 7.22
C PHE A 88 9.66 -10.81 7.32
N GLN A 89 8.97 -11.19 6.25
CA GLN A 89 7.52 -11.39 6.24
C GLN A 89 7.08 -12.46 7.26
N GLU A 90 7.81 -13.58 7.33
CA GLU A 90 7.56 -14.63 8.33
C GLU A 90 7.74 -14.13 9.77
N TYR A 91 8.78 -13.33 10.01
CA TYR A 91 8.97 -12.67 11.30
C TYR A 91 7.76 -11.82 11.68
N LEU A 92 7.31 -10.92 10.78
CA LEU A 92 6.16 -10.05 11.02
C LEU A 92 4.91 -10.87 11.35
N ARG A 93 4.64 -11.94 10.58
CA ARG A 93 3.52 -12.84 10.79
C ARG A 93 3.58 -13.51 12.17
N SER A 94 4.75 -14.04 12.53
CA SER A 94 4.94 -14.73 13.81
C SER A 94 4.77 -13.77 15.00
N GLN A 95 5.28 -12.53 14.90
CA GLN A 95 5.12 -11.52 15.95
C GLN A 95 3.66 -11.05 16.07
N ALA A 96 2.98 -10.80 14.96
CA ALA A 96 1.56 -10.44 14.96
C ALA A 96 0.71 -11.55 15.62
N SER A 97 0.96 -12.83 15.28
CA SER A 97 0.26 -13.97 15.87
C SER A 97 0.50 -14.09 17.38
N ARG A 98 1.73 -13.86 17.84
CA ARG A 98 2.07 -13.88 19.27
C ARG A 98 1.35 -12.77 20.03
N LEU A 99 1.32 -11.55 19.49
CA LEU A 99 0.61 -10.43 20.12
C LEU A 99 -0.90 -10.68 20.19
N LEU A 100 -1.49 -11.25 19.13
CA LEU A 100 -2.90 -11.65 19.13
C LEU A 100 -3.22 -12.67 20.22
N ALA A 101 -2.30 -13.60 20.53
CA ALA A 101 -2.49 -14.63 21.54
C ALA A 101 -2.27 -14.13 22.97
N SER A 102 -1.37 -13.15 23.18
CA SER A 102 -0.93 -12.70 24.53
C SER A 102 -1.68 -11.48 25.05
N ALA A 103 -2.16 -10.61 24.18
CA ALA A 103 -2.96 -9.44 24.53
C ALA A 103 -4.14 -9.37 23.55
N PRO A 104 -5.32 -9.83 23.94
CA PRO A 104 -6.48 -9.66 23.11
C PRO A 104 -6.77 -8.16 23.01
N HIS A 105 -6.63 -7.65 21.81
CA HIS A 105 -7.19 -6.42 21.27
C HIS A 105 -6.40 -5.10 21.47
N ASP A 106 -6.14 -4.46 20.32
CA ASP A 106 -5.91 -3.04 20.12
C ASP A 106 -4.55 -2.45 20.48
N SER A 107 -3.45 -3.19 20.26
CA SER A 107 -2.15 -2.51 20.27
C SER A 107 -1.83 -1.93 18.89
N GLU A 108 -1.46 -0.65 18.82
CA GLU A 108 -0.95 0.00 17.62
C GLU A 108 0.14 -0.84 16.93
N LEU A 109 1.02 -1.46 17.73
CA LEU A 109 2.08 -2.35 17.25
C LEU A 109 1.51 -3.53 16.45
N GLN A 110 0.40 -4.13 16.87
CA GLN A 110 -0.22 -5.23 16.14
C GLN A 110 -0.68 -4.79 14.75
N TYR A 111 -1.32 -3.63 14.63
CA TYR A 111 -1.75 -3.09 13.34
C TYR A 111 -0.55 -2.69 12.48
N CYS A 112 0.50 -2.13 13.06
CA CYS A 112 1.76 -1.86 12.36
C CYS A 112 2.40 -3.14 11.79
N LEU A 113 2.40 -4.25 12.53
CA LEU A 113 2.94 -5.53 12.05
C LEU A 113 2.13 -6.09 10.89
N ILE A 114 0.79 -6.05 11.00
CA ILE A 114 -0.10 -6.54 9.93
C ILE A 114 0.02 -5.66 8.68
N TYR A 115 0.06 -4.35 8.85
CA TYR A 115 0.23 -3.40 7.75
C TYR A 115 1.58 -3.61 7.03
N GLU A 116 2.68 -3.74 7.78
CA GLU A 116 4.01 -3.99 7.19
C GLU A 116 4.10 -5.37 6.55
N GLN A 117 3.45 -6.40 7.13
CA GLN A 117 3.34 -7.72 6.50
C GLN A 117 2.64 -7.63 5.14
N ALA A 118 1.57 -6.86 5.05
CA ALA A 118 0.85 -6.64 3.80
C ALA A 118 1.71 -5.88 2.77
N LEU A 119 2.46 -4.87 3.22
CA LEU A 119 3.43 -4.18 2.37
C LEU A 119 4.53 -5.12 1.85
N CYS A 120 5.06 -6.01 2.69
CA CYS A 120 6.07 -6.99 2.27
C CYS A 120 5.51 -7.97 1.22
N ALA A 121 4.26 -8.44 1.38
CA ALA A 121 3.61 -9.29 0.39
C ALA A 121 3.47 -8.58 -0.96
N LEU A 122 3.02 -7.32 -0.93
CA LEU A 122 2.83 -6.53 -2.14
C LEU A 122 4.16 -6.18 -2.82
N LYS A 123 5.18 -5.77 -2.06
CA LYS A 123 6.53 -5.54 -2.57
C LYS A 123 7.11 -6.82 -3.22
N GLY A 124 6.88 -7.98 -2.58
CA GLY A 124 7.28 -9.27 -3.16
C GLY A 124 6.58 -9.56 -4.49
N ALA A 125 5.28 -9.28 -4.59
CA ALA A 125 4.54 -9.42 -5.84
C ALA A 125 5.04 -8.43 -6.91
N MET A 126 5.36 -7.19 -6.54
CA MET A 126 5.90 -6.18 -7.47
C MET A 126 7.32 -6.51 -7.96
N LEU A 127 8.15 -7.15 -7.13
CA LEU A 127 9.49 -7.60 -7.54
C LEU A 127 9.42 -8.78 -8.53
N GLU A 128 8.43 -9.64 -8.40
CA GLU A 128 8.24 -10.84 -9.21
C GLU A 128 6.76 -11.02 -9.59
N PRO A 129 6.19 -10.16 -10.46
CA PRO A 129 4.74 -10.12 -10.71
C PRO A 129 4.19 -11.37 -11.42
N ARG A 130 5.06 -12.17 -12.03
CA ARG A 130 4.73 -13.47 -12.66
C ARG A 130 4.92 -14.66 -11.74
N ASN A 131 5.39 -14.44 -10.52
CA ASN A 131 5.64 -15.52 -9.56
C ASN A 131 4.35 -15.87 -8.81
N GLY A 132 3.75 -17.03 -9.13
CA GLY A 132 2.50 -17.49 -8.53
C GLY A 132 2.56 -17.60 -7.00
N ARG A 133 3.72 -17.90 -6.38
CA ARG A 133 3.86 -17.91 -4.91
C ARG A 133 3.74 -16.51 -4.31
N ARG A 134 4.30 -15.50 -4.97
CA ARG A 134 4.19 -14.10 -4.56
C ARG A 134 2.74 -13.62 -4.62
N LEU A 135 2.06 -13.92 -5.72
CA LEU A 135 0.64 -13.59 -5.88
C LEU A 135 -0.23 -14.32 -4.85
N ALA A 136 -0.02 -15.62 -4.63
CA ALA A 136 -0.72 -16.39 -3.61
C ALA A 136 -0.51 -15.83 -2.19
N SER A 137 0.71 -15.38 -1.87
CA SER A 137 1.01 -14.70 -0.60
C SER A 137 0.19 -13.40 -0.45
N GLY A 138 0.06 -12.62 -1.51
CA GLY A 138 -0.79 -11.43 -1.53
C GLY A 138 -2.28 -11.76 -1.34
N VAL A 139 -2.79 -12.79 -2.03
CA VAL A 139 -4.17 -13.27 -1.85
C VAL A 139 -4.43 -13.66 -0.39
N ALA A 140 -3.55 -14.44 0.22
CA ALA A 140 -3.67 -14.82 1.64
C ALA A 140 -3.65 -13.59 2.56
N THR A 141 -2.85 -12.58 2.22
CA THR A 141 -2.75 -11.33 2.97
C THR A 141 -4.04 -10.53 2.91
N VAL A 142 -4.65 -10.38 1.73
CA VAL A 142 -5.95 -9.68 1.59
C VAL A 142 -7.04 -10.38 2.40
N ARG A 143 -7.08 -11.71 2.39
CA ARG A 143 -8.01 -12.48 3.23
C ARG A 143 -7.81 -12.21 4.72
N GLN A 144 -6.56 -12.12 5.17
CA GLN A 144 -6.25 -11.78 6.55
C GLN A 144 -6.68 -10.34 6.90
N LEU A 145 -6.48 -9.37 6.03
CA LEU A 145 -6.95 -7.99 6.20
C LEU A 145 -8.47 -7.93 6.25
N LEU A 146 -9.15 -8.68 5.38
CA LEU A 146 -10.60 -8.80 5.36
C LEU A 146 -11.13 -9.39 6.67
N ASP A 147 -10.54 -10.50 7.16
CA ASP A 147 -10.91 -11.12 8.42
C ASP A 147 -10.81 -10.13 9.58
N LEU A 148 -9.75 -9.33 9.59
CA LEU A 148 -9.52 -8.33 10.61
C LEU A 148 -10.54 -7.19 10.50
N ALA A 149 -10.74 -6.64 9.30
CA ALA A 149 -11.71 -5.57 9.04
C ALA A 149 -13.16 -6.00 9.31
N TRP A 150 -13.47 -7.32 9.16
CA TRP A 150 -14.81 -7.88 9.43
C TRP A 150 -15.05 -8.21 10.88
N ARG A 151 -14.00 -8.38 11.67
CA ARG A 151 -14.10 -8.81 13.06
C ARG A 151 -14.84 -7.77 13.92
N ASP A 152 -14.39 -6.51 13.89
CA ASP A 152 -15.02 -5.40 14.59
C ASP A 152 -14.54 -4.04 14.04
N ASP A 153 -15.24 -2.96 14.43
CA ASP A 153 -14.93 -1.61 13.97
C ASP A 153 -13.61 -1.07 14.52
N ARG A 154 -13.18 -1.52 15.73
CA ARG A 154 -11.90 -1.09 16.33
C ARG A 154 -10.73 -1.61 15.52
N ALA A 155 -10.80 -2.89 15.09
CA ALA A 155 -9.77 -3.48 14.23
C ALA A 155 -9.62 -2.72 12.91
N ARG A 156 -10.76 -2.36 12.29
CA ARG A 156 -10.79 -1.55 11.09
C ARG A 156 -10.17 -0.17 11.30
N GLN A 157 -10.60 0.55 12.35
CA GLN A 157 -10.04 1.86 12.70
C GLN A 157 -8.55 1.77 13.04
N GLY A 158 -8.10 0.70 13.71
CA GLY A 158 -6.70 0.45 14.01
C GLY A 158 -5.84 0.35 12.75
N LEU A 159 -6.31 -0.39 11.73
CA LEU A 159 -5.62 -0.48 10.43
C LEU A 159 -5.56 0.89 9.73
N LEU A 160 -6.65 1.66 9.73
CA LEU A 160 -6.68 2.98 9.09
C LEU A 160 -5.76 3.99 9.78
N LYS A 161 -5.61 3.91 11.12
CA LYS A 161 -4.71 4.78 11.89
C LYS A 161 -3.22 4.54 11.60
N VAL A 162 -2.83 3.32 11.23
CA VAL A 162 -1.44 3.00 10.90
C VAL A 162 -1.11 3.22 9.43
N MET A 163 -2.10 3.54 8.60
CA MET A 163 -1.87 3.93 7.21
C MET A 163 -0.94 5.14 7.17
N THR A 164 0.07 5.06 6.31
CA THR A 164 0.98 6.16 6.04
C THR A 164 1.10 6.34 4.54
N SER A 165 1.24 7.57 4.09
CA SER A 165 1.52 7.86 2.70
C SER A 165 2.92 8.45 2.55
N ASP A 166 3.68 7.94 1.58
CA ASP A 166 4.98 8.45 1.17
C ASP A 166 5.12 8.47 -0.36
N GLY A 167 3.99 8.38 -1.06
CA GLY A 167 3.91 8.39 -2.51
C GLY A 167 4.43 7.13 -3.21
N ARG A 168 4.80 6.07 -2.46
CA ARG A 168 5.32 4.83 -3.04
C ARG A 168 4.20 3.89 -3.43
N LEU A 169 4.35 3.24 -4.58
CA LEU A 169 3.34 2.38 -5.21
C LEU A 169 2.77 1.31 -4.27
N ALA A 170 3.61 0.56 -3.54
CA ALA A 170 3.13 -0.48 -2.64
C ALA A 170 2.25 0.07 -1.50
N LYS A 171 2.58 1.23 -0.95
CA LYS A 171 1.75 1.87 0.08
C LYS A 171 0.43 2.37 -0.49
N HIS A 172 0.48 2.98 -1.66
CA HIS A 172 -0.71 3.39 -2.40
C HIS A 172 -1.68 2.23 -2.57
N CYS A 173 -1.25 1.14 -3.18
CA CYS A 173 -2.12 -0.02 -3.41
C CYS A 173 -2.70 -0.60 -2.11
N LEU A 174 -1.90 -0.66 -1.03
CA LEU A 174 -2.40 -1.13 0.26
C LEU A 174 -3.43 -0.16 0.87
N ASN A 175 -3.18 1.15 0.81
CA ASN A 175 -4.10 2.16 1.31
C ASN A 175 -5.43 2.13 0.54
N VAL A 176 -5.37 2.06 -0.80
CA VAL A 176 -6.55 1.93 -1.67
C VAL A 176 -7.35 0.67 -1.31
N CYS A 177 -6.66 -0.46 -1.09
CA CYS A 177 -7.29 -1.69 -0.63
C CYS A 177 -8.02 -1.51 0.71
N LEU A 178 -7.37 -0.95 1.73
CA LEU A 178 -7.96 -0.74 3.05
C LEU A 178 -9.18 0.20 3.01
N LEU A 179 -9.10 1.29 2.24
CA LEU A 179 -10.22 2.21 2.02
C LEU A 179 -11.40 1.48 1.34
N GLY A 180 -11.12 0.75 0.26
CA GLY A 180 -12.15 0.00 -0.48
C GLY A 180 -12.83 -1.06 0.37
N LEU A 181 -12.07 -1.86 1.14
CA LEU A 181 -12.61 -2.85 2.07
C LEU A 181 -13.55 -2.21 3.10
N GLY A 182 -13.14 -1.05 3.65
CA GLY A 182 -13.94 -0.32 4.63
C GLY A 182 -15.25 0.21 4.03
N VAL A 183 -15.19 0.86 2.88
CA VAL A 183 -16.39 1.40 2.20
C VAL A 183 -17.33 0.29 1.78
N ALA A 184 -16.83 -0.81 1.17
CA ALA A 184 -17.66 -1.93 0.74
C ALA A 184 -18.41 -2.57 1.91
N ARG A 185 -17.71 -2.82 3.04
CA ARG A 185 -18.34 -3.33 4.24
C ARG A 185 -19.45 -2.41 4.77
N ASP A 186 -19.20 -1.10 4.87
CA ASP A 186 -20.17 -0.12 5.37
C ASP A 186 -21.38 0.02 4.43
N GLN A 187 -21.21 -0.29 3.15
CA GLN A 187 -22.26 -0.36 2.15
C GLN A 187 -23.01 -1.70 2.12
N GLY A 188 -22.71 -2.62 3.02
CA GLY A 188 -23.38 -3.91 3.12
C GLY A 188 -23.07 -4.88 1.98
N TRP A 189 -21.91 -4.74 1.31
CA TRP A 189 -21.49 -5.74 0.35
C TRP A 189 -21.27 -7.07 1.05
N THR A 190 -21.53 -8.16 0.35
CA THR A 190 -21.23 -9.48 0.88
C THR A 190 -19.72 -9.64 1.14
N ARG A 191 -19.37 -10.59 2.01
CA ARG A 191 -17.97 -10.90 2.26
C ARG A 191 -17.20 -11.26 0.99
N GLN A 192 -17.83 -12.02 0.09
CA GLN A 192 -17.21 -12.43 -1.17
C GLN A 192 -16.98 -11.23 -2.12
N GLU A 193 -17.97 -10.36 -2.27
CA GLU A 193 -17.82 -9.14 -3.07
C GLU A 193 -16.72 -8.24 -2.49
N THR A 194 -16.64 -8.12 -1.17
CA THR A 194 -15.60 -7.33 -0.52
C THR A 194 -14.22 -7.99 -0.66
N GLU A 195 -14.12 -9.33 -0.61
CA GLU A 195 -12.86 -10.04 -0.89
C GLU A 195 -12.42 -9.81 -2.33
N ASN A 196 -13.29 -9.95 -3.30
CA ASN A 196 -12.99 -9.72 -4.71
C ASN A 196 -12.51 -8.28 -4.95
N LEU A 197 -13.21 -7.31 -4.38
CA LEU A 197 -12.78 -5.90 -4.44
C LEU A 197 -11.40 -5.69 -3.78
N GLY A 198 -11.18 -6.22 -2.57
CA GLY A 198 -9.91 -6.11 -1.86
C GLY A 198 -8.74 -6.68 -2.64
N LEU A 199 -8.94 -7.85 -3.28
CA LEU A 199 -7.93 -8.46 -4.17
C LEU A 199 -7.65 -7.59 -5.38
N ALA A 200 -8.69 -7.06 -6.00
CA ALA A 200 -8.53 -6.15 -7.14
C ALA A 200 -7.73 -4.90 -6.74
N LEU A 201 -8.13 -4.23 -5.65
CA LEU A 201 -7.47 -3.01 -5.18
C LEU A 201 -6.04 -3.24 -4.67
N PHE A 202 -5.76 -4.40 -4.09
CA PHE A 202 -4.41 -4.73 -3.64
C PHE A 202 -3.43 -4.89 -4.80
N PHE A 203 -3.89 -5.34 -5.95
CA PHE A 203 -3.05 -5.63 -7.12
C PHE A 203 -3.31 -4.71 -8.33
N HIS A 204 -4.17 -3.70 -8.23
CA HIS A 204 -4.61 -2.91 -9.39
C HIS A 204 -3.47 -2.33 -10.22
N ASP A 205 -2.42 -1.90 -9.56
CA ASP A 205 -1.24 -1.28 -10.15
C ASP A 205 -0.03 -2.20 -10.31
N LEU A 206 -0.21 -3.51 -10.15
CA LEU A 206 0.89 -4.48 -10.26
C LEU A 206 1.62 -4.39 -11.60
N GLY A 207 0.91 -4.07 -12.67
CA GLY A 207 1.46 -3.87 -14.00
C GLY A 207 2.45 -2.71 -14.13
N LEU A 208 2.40 -1.72 -13.24
CA LEU A 208 3.40 -0.65 -13.19
C LEU A 208 4.79 -1.16 -12.79
N ALA A 209 4.87 -2.25 -12.04
CA ALA A 209 6.15 -2.79 -11.57
C ALA A 209 7.08 -3.26 -12.71
N GLU A 210 6.53 -3.67 -13.85
CA GLU A 210 7.32 -4.06 -15.04
C GLU A 210 7.64 -2.88 -15.99
N GLN A 211 7.10 -1.68 -15.70
CA GLN A 211 7.29 -0.55 -16.60
C GLN A 211 8.46 0.34 -16.15
N PRO A 212 9.26 0.87 -17.07
CA PRO A 212 10.32 1.82 -16.72
C PRO A 212 9.75 3.01 -15.97
N GLY A 213 10.23 3.26 -14.75
CA GLY A 213 9.73 4.33 -13.88
C GLY A 213 8.38 4.05 -13.21
N GLY A 214 7.74 2.90 -13.47
CA GLY A 214 6.43 2.57 -12.93
C GLY A 214 6.40 2.46 -11.41
N ALA A 215 7.44 1.89 -10.80
CA ALA A 215 7.55 1.79 -9.34
C ALA A 215 7.69 3.15 -8.63
N ASP A 216 8.16 4.15 -9.36
CA ASP A 216 8.33 5.54 -8.93
C ASP A 216 7.28 6.47 -9.57
N CYS A 217 6.21 5.89 -10.14
CA CYS A 217 5.18 6.65 -10.85
C CYS A 217 4.51 7.63 -9.88
N SER A 218 4.86 8.90 -10.03
CA SER A 218 4.35 10.01 -9.22
C SER A 218 3.11 10.67 -9.82
N LEU A 219 2.52 10.04 -10.86
CA LEU A 219 1.48 10.68 -11.65
C LEU A 219 0.10 10.35 -11.10
N LEU A 220 -0.68 11.39 -10.84
CA LEU A 220 -2.10 11.30 -10.53
C LEU A 220 -2.88 10.56 -11.62
N GLU A 221 -2.48 10.79 -12.87
CA GLU A 221 -2.95 10.07 -14.04
C GLU A 221 -1.85 10.07 -15.12
N PRO A 222 -1.60 8.92 -15.77
CA PRO A 222 -0.71 8.88 -16.93
C PRO A 222 -1.26 9.81 -18.00
N THR A 223 -0.44 10.78 -18.41
CA THR A 223 -0.82 11.72 -19.46
C THR A 223 -0.86 11.02 -20.82
N ALA A 224 -1.45 11.69 -21.82
CA ALA A 224 -1.40 11.19 -23.21
C ALA A 224 0.04 11.06 -23.74
N ALA A 225 1.02 11.70 -23.11
CA ALA A 225 2.44 11.62 -23.44
C ALA A 225 3.10 10.32 -22.92
N GLU A 226 2.41 9.53 -22.06
CA GLU A 226 2.94 8.31 -21.45
C GLU A 226 2.04 7.11 -21.74
N PRO A 227 1.82 6.77 -23.02
CA PRO A 227 0.89 5.71 -23.41
C PRO A 227 1.28 4.33 -22.86
N GLY A 228 2.55 4.11 -22.56
CA GLY A 228 3.03 2.88 -21.92
C GLY A 228 2.44 2.68 -20.54
N LEU A 229 2.38 3.73 -19.74
CA LEU A 229 1.83 3.65 -18.37
C LEU A 229 0.32 3.34 -18.36
N ARG A 230 -0.42 3.75 -19.40
CA ARG A 230 -1.86 3.44 -19.53
C ARG A 230 -2.16 1.97 -19.82
N GLN A 231 -1.15 1.13 -20.05
CA GLN A 231 -1.32 -0.31 -20.23
C GLN A 231 -1.29 -1.09 -18.91
N HIS A 232 -0.91 -0.46 -17.79
CA HIS A 232 -0.78 -1.19 -16.51
C HIS A 232 -2.07 -1.89 -16.04
N PRO A 233 -3.31 -1.38 -16.26
CA PRO A 233 -4.50 -2.11 -15.85
C PRO A 233 -4.61 -3.46 -16.55
N GLN A 234 -4.34 -3.49 -17.85
CA GLN A 234 -4.36 -4.73 -18.62
C GLN A 234 -3.23 -5.68 -18.20
N LEU A 235 -2.01 -5.16 -18.00
CA LEU A 235 -0.88 -5.96 -17.52
C LEU A 235 -1.14 -6.55 -16.13
N SER A 236 -1.71 -5.76 -15.21
CA SER A 236 -2.13 -6.25 -13.89
C SER A 236 -3.18 -7.36 -14.03
N GLY A 237 -4.16 -7.18 -14.90
CA GLY A 237 -5.17 -8.19 -15.21
C GLY A 237 -4.58 -9.48 -15.78
N ASP A 238 -3.59 -9.38 -16.68
CA ASP A 238 -2.90 -10.53 -17.28
C ASP A 238 -2.13 -11.34 -16.23
N PHE A 239 -1.47 -10.66 -15.26
CA PHE A 239 -0.79 -11.36 -14.16
C PHE A 239 -1.78 -12.09 -13.25
N LEU A 240 -2.89 -11.44 -12.92
CA LEU A 240 -3.91 -12.03 -12.07
C LEU A 240 -4.71 -13.13 -12.76
N GLY A 241 -4.93 -13.04 -14.06
CA GLY A 241 -5.58 -14.07 -14.85
C GLY A 241 -4.86 -15.43 -14.84
N ALA A 242 -3.55 -15.43 -14.46
CA ALA A 242 -2.77 -16.65 -14.28
C ALA A 242 -2.88 -17.24 -12.85
N VAL A 243 -3.56 -16.55 -11.91
CA VAL A 243 -3.76 -17.05 -10.54
C VAL A 243 -4.94 -18.03 -10.52
N PRO A 244 -4.74 -19.30 -10.11
CA PRO A 244 -5.83 -20.26 -10.05
C PRO A 244 -6.97 -19.80 -9.11
N ASP A 245 -8.18 -20.13 -9.47
CA ASP A 245 -9.39 -19.92 -8.66
C ASP A 245 -9.70 -18.45 -8.29
N LEU A 246 -9.09 -17.50 -9.00
CA LEU A 246 -9.41 -16.10 -8.83
C LEU A 246 -10.73 -15.76 -9.55
N ALA A 247 -11.62 -15.07 -8.85
CA ALA A 247 -12.92 -14.70 -9.42
C ALA A 247 -12.74 -13.73 -10.61
N PRO A 248 -13.49 -13.91 -11.73
CA PRO A 248 -13.37 -13.04 -12.92
C PRO A 248 -13.61 -11.56 -12.60
N GLU A 249 -14.42 -11.24 -11.61
CA GLU A 249 -14.73 -9.89 -11.15
C GLU A 249 -13.49 -9.15 -10.60
N VAL A 250 -12.50 -9.89 -10.09
CA VAL A 250 -11.22 -9.31 -9.64
C VAL A 250 -10.46 -8.76 -10.84
N VAL A 251 -10.30 -9.58 -11.89
CA VAL A 251 -9.60 -9.20 -13.13
C VAL A 251 -10.34 -8.06 -13.83
N GLU A 252 -11.68 -8.16 -13.91
CA GLU A 252 -12.51 -7.11 -14.49
C GLU A 252 -12.31 -5.77 -13.77
N THR A 253 -12.37 -5.76 -12.44
CA THR A 253 -12.17 -4.54 -11.63
C THR A 253 -10.78 -3.97 -11.86
N VAL A 254 -9.73 -4.80 -11.88
CA VAL A 254 -8.35 -4.38 -12.14
C VAL A 254 -8.21 -3.76 -13.53
N CYS A 255 -8.75 -4.40 -14.56
CA CYS A 255 -8.65 -3.88 -15.94
C CYS A 255 -9.36 -2.53 -16.12
N ASN A 256 -10.40 -2.26 -15.32
CA ASN A 256 -11.32 -1.13 -15.52
C ASN A 256 -11.21 -0.04 -14.44
N HIS A 257 -10.24 -0.09 -13.51
CA HIS A 257 -10.15 0.86 -12.40
C HIS A 257 -9.85 2.30 -12.82
N HIS A 258 -9.42 2.54 -14.04
CA HIS A 258 -9.25 3.88 -14.63
C HIS A 258 -10.36 4.29 -15.62
N GLU A 259 -11.42 3.51 -15.73
CA GLU A 259 -12.57 3.90 -16.53
C GLU A 259 -13.44 4.93 -15.80
N TYR A 260 -14.08 5.80 -16.59
CA TYR A 260 -15.04 6.80 -16.12
C TYR A 260 -16.44 6.50 -16.63
N LEU A 261 -17.47 6.91 -15.88
CA LEU A 261 -18.87 6.66 -16.24
C LEU A 261 -19.28 7.27 -17.59
N ASP A 262 -18.65 8.35 -18.01
CA ASP A 262 -18.88 9.05 -19.28
C ASP A 262 -18.14 8.42 -20.47
N GLY A 263 -17.23 7.48 -20.22
CA GLY A 263 -16.39 6.82 -21.23
C GLY A 263 -15.12 7.58 -21.58
N SER A 264 -14.76 8.62 -20.83
CA SER A 264 -13.51 9.37 -21.04
C SER A 264 -12.28 8.67 -20.42
N GLY A 265 -12.50 7.57 -19.69
CA GLY A 265 -11.45 6.76 -19.05
C GLY A 265 -10.66 5.88 -20.03
N TYR A 266 -9.87 4.98 -19.47
CA TYR A 266 -9.07 4.01 -20.22
C TYR A 266 -9.02 2.67 -19.48
N PRO A 267 -8.64 1.56 -20.13
CA PRO A 267 -8.10 1.44 -21.49
C PRO A 267 -9.15 1.35 -22.60
N GLN A 268 -10.42 1.06 -22.30
CA GLN A 268 -11.44 0.73 -23.30
C GLN A 268 -12.45 1.88 -23.54
N GLY A 269 -12.52 2.88 -22.68
CA GLY A 269 -13.51 3.95 -22.74
C GLY A 269 -14.93 3.43 -22.45
N LEU A 270 -15.07 2.54 -21.48
CA LEU A 270 -16.35 1.95 -21.10
C LEU A 270 -17.25 2.99 -20.43
N LYS A 271 -18.55 2.91 -20.72
CA LYS A 271 -19.56 3.77 -20.09
C LYS A 271 -20.27 3.08 -18.92
N ALA A 272 -20.91 3.88 -18.08
CA ALA A 272 -21.57 3.46 -16.86
C ALA A 272 -22.26 2.09 -16.88
N PRO A 273 -23.08 1.71 -17.88
CA PRO A 273 -23.77 0.41 -17.87
C PRO A 273 -22.83 -0.79 -17.96
N ALA A 274 -21.62 -0.61 -18.52
CA ALA A 274 -20.65 -1.67 -18.72
C ALA A 274 -19.65 -1.79 -17.56
N LEU A 275 -19.64 -0.85 -16.60
CA LEU A 275 -18.72 -0.85 -15.48
C LEU A 275 -19.35 -1.54 -14.27
N SER A 276 -18.64 -2.51 -13.71
CA SER A 276 -19.03 -3.14 -12.46
C SER A 276 -19.04 -2.16 -11.30
N ARG A 277 -19.76 -2.50 -10.24
CA ARG A 277 -19.75 -1.72 -8.99
C ARG A 277 -18.33 -1.68 -8.38
N GLY A 278 -17.55 -2.76 -8.54
CA GLY A 278 -16.16 -2.85 -8.11
C GLY A 278 -15.27 -1.83 -8.82
N ALA A 279 -15.31 -1.79 -10.15
CA ALA A 279 -14.53 -0.85 -10.96
C ALA A 279 -14.87 0.63 -10.65
N ARG A 280 -16.17 0.94 -10.46
CA ARG A 280 -16.61 2.29 -10.09
C ARG A 280 -16.10 2.71 -8.71
N LEU A 281 -16.11 1.82 -7.71
CA LEU A 281 -15.57 2.12 -6.39
C LEU A 281 -14.04 2.20 -6.43
N ALA A 282 -13.38 1.31 -7.18
CA ALA A 282 -11.94 1.33 -7.39
C ALA A 282 -11.48 2.71 -7.88
N ARG A 283 -12.12 3.27 -8.92
CA ARG A 283 -11.81 4.60 -9.45
C ARG A 283 -11.86 5.71 -8.39
N ILE A 284 -12.87 5.67 -7.52
CA ILE A 284 -13.09 6.70 -6.49
C ILE A 284 -12.02 6.63 -5.40
N VAL A 285 -11.75 5.43 -4.86
CA VAL A 285 -10.79 5.27 -3.74
C VAL A 285 -9.35 5.43 -4.21
N ASP A 286 -9.03 5.02 -5.44
CA ASP A 286 -7.75 5.23 -6.08
C ASP A 286 -7.46 6.72 -6.28
N TYR A 287 -8.40 7.47 -6.90
CA TYR A 287 -8.25 8.91 -7.06
C TYR A 287 -8.10 9.63 -5.71
N TYR A 288 -8.92 9.28 -4.72
CA TYR A 288 -8.87 9.90 -3.41
C TYR A 288 -7.51 9.69 -2.73
N GLU A 289 -7.01 8.47 -2.69
CA GLU A 289 -5.70 8.17 -2.08
C GLU A 289 -4.57 8.86 -2.84
N THR A 290 -4.57 8.79 -4.15
CA THR A 290 -3.55 9.43 -4.99
C THR A 290 -3.55 10.96 -4.81
N ALA A 291 -4.73 11.59 -4.78
CA ALA A 291 -4.85 13.03 -4.62
C ALA A 291 -4.40 13.52 -3.22
N THR A 292 -4.66 12.72 -2.18
CA THR A 292 -4.33 13.11 -0.79
C THR A 292 -2.91 12.73 -0.38
N ALA A 293 -2.33 11.69 -0.98
CA ALA A 293 -0.99 11.20 -0.63
C ALA A 293 0.12 12.22 -0.91
N GLY A 294 -0.04 13.03 -1.95
CA GLY A 294 1.03 13.84 -2.51
C GLY A 294 2.17 12.97 -3.05
N ARG A 295 2.83 13.37 -4.11
CA ARG A 295 3.92 12.60 -4.71
C ARG A 295 4.99 13.52 -5.27
N GLY A 296 6.26 13.16 -5.09
CA GLY A 296 7.39 13.97 -5.50
C GLY A 296 7.36 15.35 -4.83
N ASP A 297 7.48 16.41 -5.62
CA ASP A 297 7.41 17.78 -5.14
C ASP A 297 5.97 18.34 -5.02
N CYS A 298 4.97 17.52 -5.39
CA CYS A 298 3.56 17.90 -5.30
C CYS A 298 3.01 17.60 -3.90
N GLN A 299 2.62 18.64 -3.18
CA GLN A 299 1.88 18.50 -1.94
C GLN A 299 0.49 17.91 -2.24
N GLY A 300 0.10 16.85 -1.49
CA GLY A 300 -1.23 16.28 -1.59
C GLY A 300 -2.33 17.30 -1.26
N LEU A 301 -3.49 17.06 -1.85
CA LEU A 301 -4.70 17.82 -1.52
C LEU A 301 -5.15 17.49 -0.09
N SER A 302 -5.82 18.40 0.57
CA SER A 302 -6.56 18.05 1.76
C SER A 302 -7.66 17.02 1.43
N PRO A 303 -8.07 16.17 2.39
CA PRO A 303 -9.19 15.25 2.20
C PRO A 303 -10.45 15.93 1.65
N PHE A 304 -10.75 17.12 2.15
CA PHE A 304 -11.89 17.91 1.70
C PHE A 304 -11.77 18.34 0.23
N GLU A 305 -10.61 18.85 -0.19
CA GLU A 305 -10.38 19.26 -1.59
C GLU A 305 -10.46 18.09 -2.55
N ALA A 306 -9.90 16.90 -2.18
CA ALA A 306 -10.00 15.71 -3.00
C ALA A 306 -11.45 15.25 -3.20
N LEU A 307 -12.25 15.24 -2.13
CA LEU A 307 -13.68 14.91 -2.19
C LEU A 307 -14.48 15.96 -2.97
N LEU A 308 -14.13 17.23 -2.83
CA LEU A 308 -14.78 18.34 -3.58
C LEU A 308 -14.55 18.17 -5.08
N ARG A 309 -13.35 17.85 -5.52
CA ARG A 309 -13.04 17.58 -6.94
C ARG A 309 -13.84 16.39 -7.46
N LEU A 310 -13.87 15.27 -6.75
CA LEU A 310 -14.68 14.11 -7.13
C LEU A 310 -16.17 14.44 -7.27
N GLY A 311 -16.71 15.26 -6.36
CA GLY A 311 -18.14 15.58 -6.33
C GLY A 311 -18.57 16.70 -7.26
N GLN A 312 -17.69 17.61 -7.65
CA GLN A 312 -18.01 18.78 -8.47
C GLN A 312 -17.36 18.74 -9.85
N GLU A 313 -16.02 18.55 -9.91
CA GLU A 313 -15.30 18.58 -11.19
C GLU A 313 -15.48 17.27 -11.97
N MET A 314 -15.57 16.13 -11.27
CA MET A 314 -15.72 14.78 -11.85
C MET A 314 -17.13 14.22 -11.67
N LYS A 315 -18.14 15.08 -11.49
CA LYS A 315 -19.53 14.70 -11.14
C LYS A 315 -20.13 13.65 -12.08
N ASP A 316 -19.92 13.80 -13.38
CA ASP A 316 -20.48 12.91 -14.41
C ASP A 316 -19.54 11.72 -14.73
N GLN A 317 -18.35 11.70 -14.14
CA GLN A 317 -17.32 10.71 -14.35
C GLN A 317 -17.30 9.61 -13.28
N VAL A 318 -17.74 9.93 -12.05
CA VAL A 318 -17.72 8.99 -10.93
C VAL A 318 -19.11 8.72 -10.37
N ASP A 319 -19.27 7.54 -9.76
CA ASP A 319 -20.52 7.12 -9.14
C ASP A 319 -20.78 7.92 -7.86
N GLN A 320 -21.78 8.80 -7.88
CA GLN A 320 -22.06 9.71 -6.78
C GLN A 320 -22.59 9.01 -5.52
N GLU A 321 -23.24 7.85 -5.64
CA GLU A 321 -23.70 7.08 -4.49
C GLU A 321 -22.50 6.45 -3.78
N LEU A 322 -21.53 5.90 -4.53
CA LEU A 322 -20.30 5.35 -3.99
C LEU A 322 -19.37 6.44 -3.44
N LEU A 323 -19.34 7.63 -4.06
CA LEU A 323 -18.62 8.77 -3.50
C LEU A 323 -19.20 9.20 -2.14
N GLN A 324 -20.53 9.28 -2.03
CA GLN A 324 -21.18 9.57 -0.74
C GLN A 324 -20.89 8.46 0.30
N ALA A 325 -20.74 7.22 -0.14
CA ALA A 325 -20.34 6.13 0.73
C ALA A 325 -18.93 6.33 1.28
N LEU A 326 -17.97 6.73 0.45
CA LEU A 326 -16.61 7.09 0.90
C LEU A 326 -16.64 8.28 1.88
N VAL A 327 -17.43 9.33 1.60
CA VAL A 327 -17.57 10.49 2.50
C VAL A 327 -18.07 10.06 3.87
N ARG A 328 -19.15 9.23 3.93
CA ARG A 328 -19.67 8.71 5.22
C ARG A 328 -18.64 7.85 5.95
N PHE A 329 -17.93 6.99 5.22
CA PHE A 329 -16.90 6.14 5.78
C PHE A 329 -15.78 6.98 6.43
N LEU A 330 -15.25 7.98 5.73
CA LEU A 330 -14.20 8.86 6.24
C LEU A 330 -14.66 9.72 7.42
N GLY A 331 -15.93 10.09 7.47
CA GLY A 331 -16.50 10.84 8.60
C GLY A 331 -16.68 10.01 9.88
N ASN A 332 -16.58 8.67 9.80
CA ASN A 332 -16.71 7.73 10.92
C ASN A 332 -15.35 7.18 11.40
N VAL A 333 -14.24 7.61 10.81
CA VAL A 333 -12.86 7.20 11.12
C VAL A 333 -12.15 8.31 11.89
#